data_0b70cc5d4d09b40423482f8a0e58a9e6
#
_entry.id   0b70cc5d4d09b40423482f8a0e58a9e6
#
_cell.length_a   1.000
_cell.length_b   1.000
_cell.length_c   1.000
_cell.angle_alpha   90.00
_cell.angle_beta   90.00
_cell.angle_gamma   90.00
#
_symmetry.space_group_name_H-M   'P 1'
#
loop_
_entity.id
_entity.type
_entity.pdbx_description
1 polymer ?
#
loop_
_entity_poly.entity_id
_entity_poly.type
_entity_poly.pdbx_seq_one_letter_code
_entity_poly.pdbx_strand_id
1 'polypeptide(L)'
;MEVIRARRLLDGQASTTGYFDNIEHCIDEEFGQCSIASNDKLLLVGSGAYPMTLIQVAKETGASVIGIDIDPQAVDLGRRIVNVLAPNEDITITDQKVSELKDIKDVTHIIFSSTIHLKYSILEELYDLTNENVVVAMRFGDGIKAIFNYPSQETAEDKWQCVNKHMRPQQIFDIALYKKAAIKVGITDV
;
A
#
# COMPACT_ATOMS: atom_id res chain seq x y z
N MET A 1 7.39 15.78 -6.08
CA MET A 1 6.58 16.61 -5.18
C MET A 1 6.74 16.19 -3.72
N GLU A 2 6.72 14.90 -3.41
CA GLU A 2 6.85 14.36 -2.04
C GLU A 2 8.17 14.72 -1.35
N VAL A 3 9.31 14.63 -2.05
CA VAL A 3 10.63 15.01 -1.53
C VAL A 3 10.66 16.45 -1.04
N ILE A 4 10.01 17.37 -1.77
CA ILE A 4 9.93 18.79 -1.36
C ILE A 4 9.10 18.94 -0.09
N ARG A 5 7.98 18.22 0.02
CA ARG A 5 7.14 18.24 1.23
C ARG A 5 7.86 17.67 2.43
N ALA A 6 8.54 16.53 2.26
CA ALA A 6 9.34 15.89 3.29
C ALA A 6 10.41 16.83 3.84
N ARG A 7 11.18 17.48 2.96
CA ARG A 7 12.22 18.46 3.35
C ARG A 7 11.63 19.64 4.11
N ARG A 8 10.55 20.26 3.59
CA ARG A 8 9.90 21.39 4.27
C ARG A 8 9.42 21.05 5.67
N LEU A 9 8.89 19.85 5.86
CA LEU A 9 8.46 19.41 7.19
C LEU A 9 9.66 19.24 8.12
N LEU A 10 10.71 18.59 7.67
CA LEU A 10 11.95 18.39 8.46
C LEU A 10 12.63 19.71 8.80
N ASP A 11 12.52 20.74 7.96
CA ASP A 11 13.05 22.08 8.17
C ASP A 11 12.12 22.97 9.03
N GLY A 12 10.99 22.44 9.54
CA GLY A 12 10.01 23.18 10.32
C GLY A 12 9.22 24.21 9.51
N GLN A 13 9.26 24.15 8.18
CA GLN A 13 8.61 25.10 7.26
C GLN A 13 7.21 24.66 6.81
N ALA A 14 6.76 23.47 7.21
CA ALA A 14 5.44 22.94 6.88
C ALA A 14 4.81 22.25 8.08
N SER A 15 3.48 22.34 8.16
CA SER A 15 2.65 21.61 9.13
C SER A 15 2.00 20.42 8.45
N THR A 16 1.73 19.37 9.22
CA THR A 16 0.91 18.22 8.77
C THR A 16 -0.59 18.51 8.87
N THR A 17 -0.98 19.68 9.40
CA THR A 17 -2.38 20.07 9.58
C THR A 17 -3.12 20.06 8.25
N GLY A 18 -4.26 19.39 8.19
CA GLY A 18 -5.10 19.23 6.99
C GLY A 18 -4.69 18.11 6.04
N TYR A 19 -3.51 17.48 6.21
CA TYR A 19 -3.14 16.32 5.39
C TYR A 19 -3.78 15.04 5.94
N PHE A 20 -3.79 14.88 7.25
CA PHE A 20 -4.44 13.74 7.91
C PHE A 20 -5.96 13.77 7.70
N ASP A 21 -6.60 14.93 7.79
CA ASP A 21 -8.05 15.08 7.63
C ASP A 21 -8.57 14.59 6.26
N ASN A 22 -7.73 14.63 5.23
CA ASN A 22 -8.09 14.16 3.89
C ASN A 22 -7.79 12.68 3.63
N ILE A 23 -6.99 12.04 4.49
CA ILE A 23 -6.57 10.64 4.34
C ILE A 23 -7.32 9.74 5.32
N GLU A 24 -7.83 10.28 6.44
CA GLU A 24 -8.48 9.53 7.53
C GLU A 24 -9.55 8.53 7.08
N HIS A 25 -10.30 8.85 6.03
CA HIS A 25 -11.30 7.93 5.49
C HIS A 25 -10.80 7.00 4.38
N CYS A 26 -9.55 7.17 3.93
CA CYS A 26 -9.06 6.47 2.74
C CYS A 26 -8.82 4.98 3.02
N ILE A 27 -8.26 4.65 4.18
CA ILE A 27 -7.88 3.28 4.53
C ILE A 27 -9.11 2.41 4.77
N ASP A 28 -10.11 2.91 5.47
CA ASP A 28 -11.37 2.19 5.69
C ASP A 28 -12.12 1.96 4.38
N GLU A 29 -12.11 2.95 3.48
CA GLU A 29 -12.69 2.80 2.14
C GLU A 29 -11.91 1.80 1.28
N GLU A 30 -10.58 1.72 1.43
CA GLU A 30 -9.73 0.83 0.65
C GLU A 30 -10.01 -0.64 0.94
N PHE A 31 -10.14 -1.00 2.19
CA PHE A 31 -10.30 -2.39 2.62
C PHE A 31 -11.74 -2.76 2.97
N GLY A 32 -12.61 -1.80 3.25
CA GLY A 32 -14.02 -2.04 3.56
C GLY A 32 -14.19 -3.05 4.71
N GLN A 33 -14.81 -4.20 4.41
CA GLN A 33 -15.02 -5.26 5.40
C GLN A 33 -13.74 -6.00 5.83
N CYS A 34 -12.62 -5.77 5.15
CA CYS A 34 -11.31 -6.33 5.47
C CYS A 34 -10.47 -5.30 6.23
N SER A 35 -11.04 -4.63 7.23
CA SER A 35 -10.38 -3.59 8.02
C SER A 35 -9.12 -4.10 8.72
N ILE A 36 -8.14 -3.21 8.86
CA ILE A 36 -6.85 -3.52 9.49
C ILE A 36 -7.03 -3.44 11.02
N ALA A 37 -6.59 -4.45 11.74
CA ALA A 37 -6.58 -4.52 13.21
C ALA A 37 -5.15 -4.44 13.76
N SER A 38 -5.01 -4.25 15.08
CA SER A 38 -3.70 -4.09 15.73
C SER A 38 -2.78 -5.31 15.68
N ASN A 39 -3.32 -6.49 15.40
CA ASN A 39 -2.56 -7.73 15.19
C ASN A 39 -2.26 -8.01 13.71
N ASP A 40 -2.66 -7.13 12.82
CA ASP A 40 -2.36 -7.24 11.40
C ASP A 40 -1.00 -6.65 11.06
N LYS A 41 -0.50 -7.01 9.89
CA LYS A 41 0.75 -6.50 9.33
C LYS A 41 0.52 -6.01 7.91
N LEU A 42 0.83 -4.73 7.67
CA LEU A 42 0.65 -4.09 6.37
C LEU A 42 1.98 -3.93 5.64
N LEU A 43 1.97 -4.20 4.34
CA LEU A 43 3.03 -3.83 3.40
C LEU A 43 2.54 -2.72 2.45
N LEU A 44 3.24 -1.60 2.40
CA LEU A 44 3.02 -0.55 1.40
C LEU A 44 4.11 -0.60 0.32
N VAL A 45 3.74 -0.88 -0.91
CA VAL A 45 4.62 -0.84 -2.08
C VAL A 45 4.62 0.55 -2.67
N GLY A 46 5.78 1.20 -2.66
CA GLY A 46 5.95 2.60 -3.04
C GLY A 46 5.62 3.56 -1.89
N SER A 47 6.38 3.46 -0.79
CA SER A 47 6.14 4.29 0.41
C SER A 47 6.47 5.77 0.20
N GLY A 48 7.35 6.07 -0.75
CA GLY A 48 7.77 7.44 -1.06
C GLY A 48 8.57 8.13 0.04
N ALA A 49 8.91 9.39 -0.21
CA ALA A 49 9.64 10.25 0.73
C ALA A 49 8.73 10.85 1.82
N TYR A 50 7.42 10.74 1.66
CA TYR A 50 6.42 11.31 2.58
C TYR A 50 5.38 10.23 2.93
N PRO A 51 5.72 9.26 3.81
CA PRO A 51 5.01 8.00 3.99
C PRO A 51 3.78 8.14 4.89
N MET A 52 2.87 9.07 4.56
CA MET A 52 1.72 9.39 5.41
C MET A 52 0.74 8.22 5.56
N THR A 53 0.57 7.40 4.51
CA THR A 53 -0.25 6.17 4.60
C THR A 53 0.26 5.23 5.69
N LEU A 54 1.58 4.99 5.79
CA LEU A 54 2.16 4.14 6.84
C LEU A 54 1.92 4.73 8.22
N ILE A 55 2.20 6.03 8.38
CA ILE A 55 2.05 6.73 9.67
C ILE A 55 0.59 6.70 10.13
N GLN A 56 -0.33 6.91 9.21
CA GLN A 56 -1.75 6.89 9.52
C GLN A 56 -2.20 5.50 9.95
N VAL A 57 -1.93 4.47 9.15
CA VAL A 57 -2.31 3.09 9.49
C VAL A 57 -1.77 2.69 10.86
N ALA A 58 -0.47 2.90 11.11
CA ALA A 58 0.13 2.55 12.39
C ALA A 58 -0.54 3.25 13.57
N LYS A 59 -0.80 4.56 13.45
CA LYS A 59 -1.42 5.35 14.54
C LYS A 59 -2.88 4.99 14.81
N GLU A 60 -3.66 4.75 13.75
CA GLU A 60 -5.09 4.49 13.89
C GLU A 60 -5.39 3.06 14.31
N THR A 61 -4.59 2.10 13.84
CA THR A 61 -4.87 0.68 14.05
C THR A 61 -3.96 0.01 15.08
N GLY A 62 -2.76 0.55 15.29
CA GLY A 62 -1.70 -0.10 16.08
C GLY A 62 -1.05 -1.28 15.33
N ALA A 63 -1.33 -1.47 14.04
CA ALA A 63 -0.74 -2.53 13.23
C ALA A 63 0.76 -2.28 12.96
N SER A 64 1.52 -3.36 12.80
CA SER A 64 2.89 -3.30 12.28
C SER A 64 2.86 -2.95 10.79
N VAL A 65 3.68 -2.00 10.34
CA VAL A 65 3.68 -1.56 8.95
C VAL A 65 5.07 -1.53 8.33
N ILE A 66 5.17 -2.01 7.10
CA ILE A 66 6.40 -2.04 6.31
C ILE A 66 6.18 -1.21 5.04
N GLY A 67 7.05 -0.24 4.80
CA GLY A 67 7.13 0.48 3.54
C GLY A 67 8.33 0.03 2.71
N ILE A 68 8.12 -0.19 1.43
CA ILE A 68 9.23 -0.40 0.49
C ILE A 68 9.21 0.66 -0.60
N ASP A 69 10.39 1.15 -0.96
CA ASP A 69 10.58 2.04 -2.10
C ASP A 69 11.94 1.76 -2.74
N ILE A 70 12.01 1.85 -4.07
CA ILE A 70 13.26 1.59 -4.81
C ILE A 70 14.20 2.80 -4.84
N ASP A 71 13.73 3.98 -4.43
CA ASP A 71 14.53 5.19 -4.35
C ASP A 71 15.16 5.34 -2.95
N PRO A 72 16.49 5.12 -2.79
CA PRO A 72 17.15 5.25 -1.49
C PRO A 72 16.99 6.63 -0.86
N GLN A 73 16.86 7.70 -1.68
CA GLN A 73 16.64 9.05 -1.15
C GLN A 73 15.21 9.17 -0.55
N ALA A 74 14.22 8.57 -1.19
CA ALA A 74 12.87 8.52 -0.65
C ALA A 74 12.82 7.75 0.66
N VAL A 75 13.50 6.61 0.73
CA VAL A 75 13.62 5.79 1.95
C VAL A 75 14.27 6.56 3.10
N ASP A 76 15.41 7.25 2.87
CA ASP A 76 16.09 8.05 3.90
C ASP A 76 15.16 9.15 4.44
N LEU A 77 14.55 9.92 3.55
CA LEU A 77 13.60 10.97 3.94
C LEU A 77 12.38 10.40 4.66
N GLY A 78 11.83 9.30 4.17
CA GLY A 78 10.69 8.62 4.78
C GLY A 78 10.98 8.18 6.22
N ARG A 79 12.14 7.56 6.46
CA ARG A 79 12.59 7.18 7.81
C ARG A 79 12.69 8.39 8.75
N ARG A 80 13.24 9.50 8.26
CA ARG A 80 13.35 10.74 9.05
C ARG A 80 11.97 11.32 9.38
N ILE A 81 11.03 11.30 8.45
CA ILE A 81 9.65 11.74 8.67
C ILE A 81 8.96 10.85 9.73
N VAL A 82 9.10 9.53 9.61
CA VAL A 82 8.56 8.58 10.61
C VAL A 82 9.11 8.87 12.01
N ASN A 83 10.43 9.07 12.13
CA ASN A 83 11.07 9.38 13.41
C ASN A 83 10.54 10.69 14.04
N VAL A 84 10.10 11.65 13.23
CA VAL A 84 9.54 12.92 13.72
C VAL A 84 8.05 12.79 14.07
N LEU A 85 7.27 12.11 13.21
CA LEU A 85 5.81 12.12 13.31
C LEU A 85 5.23 10.92 14.06
N ALA A 86 5.93 9.80 14.08
CA ALA A 86 5.44 8.53 14.64
C ALA A 86 6.58 7.72 15.32
N PRO A 87 7.33 8.33 16.30
CA PRO A 87 8.52 7.71 16.87
C PRO A 87 8.25 6.46 17.70
N ASN A 88 7.00 6.24 18.11
CA ASN A 88 6.58 5.13 18.97
C ASN A 88 5.83 4.03 18.22
N GLU A 89 5.59 4.21 16.91
CA GLU A 89 4.85 3.26 16.09
C GLU A 89 5.79 2.21 15.47
N ASP A 90 5.26 1.01 15.23
CA ASP A 90 6.01 -0.07 14.58
C ASP A 90 6.01 0.12 13.06
N ILE A 91 6.89 1.02 12.60
CA ILE A 91 7.02 1.38 11.18
C ILE A 91 8.44 1.10 10.69
N THR A 92 8.56 0.23 9.71
CA THR A 92 9.83 -0.05 9.02
C THR A 92 9.75 0.44 7.57
N ILE A 93 10.78 1.16 7.09
CA ILE A 93 10.90 1.54 5.68
C ILE A 93 12.24 1.01 5.14
N THR A 94 12.22 0.35 3.98
CA THR A 94 13.40 -0.25 3.36
C THR A 94 13.44 0.00 1.84
N ASP A 95 14.66 0.00 1.28
CA ASP A 95 14.94 0.09 -0.15
C ASP A 95 15.00 -1.27 -0.86
N GLN A 96 14.58 -2.34 -0.17
CA GLN A 96 14.49 -3.67 -0.75
C GLN A 96 13.43 -3.74 -1.85
N LYS A 97 13.72 -4.50 -2.90
CA LYS A 97 12.71 -4.91 -3.87
C LYS A 97 11.84 -6.03 -3.28
N VAL A 98 10.64 -6.21 -3.81
CA VAL A 98 9.75 -7.29 -3.39
C VAL A 98 10.44 -8.65 -3.49
N SER A 99 11.19 -8.90 -4.57
CA SER A 99 11.96 -10.14 -4.78
C SER A 99 13.06 -10.40 -3.74
N GLU A 100 13.45 -9.37 -2.97
CA GLU A 100 14.47 -9.45 -1.92
C GLU A 100 13.83 -9.65 -0.52
N LEU A 101 12.51 -9.46 -0.40
CA LEU A 101 11.78 -9.68 0.84
C LEU A 101 11.80 -11.18 1.17
N LYS A 102 12.28 -11.49 2.36
CA LYS A 102 12.30 -12.87 2.86
C LYS A 102 11.09 -13.07 3.76
N ASP A 103 10.30 -14.09 3.42
CA ASP A 103 9.20 -14.60 4.25
C ASP A 103 8.29 -13.49 4.83
N ILE A 104 7.40 -12.99 3.99
CA ILE A 104 6.33 -12.06 4.39
C ILE A 104 4.98 -12.77 4.54
N LYS A 105 5.00 -14.06 4.95
CA LYS A 105 3.78 -14.86 5.16
C LYS A 105 2.89 -14.32 6.28
N ASP A 106 3.43 -13.52 7.16
CA ASP A 106 2.70 -12.82 8.24
C ASP A 106 2.05 -11.50 7.79
N VAL A 107 2.34 -11.02 6.57
CA VAL A 107 1.65 -9.85 6.00
C VAL A 107 0.21 -10.22 5.66
N THR A 108 -0.73 -9.46 6.22
CA THR A 108 -2.18 -9.66 6.04
C THR A 108 -2.78 -8.69 5.04
N HIS A 109 -2.20 -7.50 4.91
CA HIS A 109 -2.69 -6.43 4.04
C HIS A 109 -1.57 -5.84 3.20
N ILE A 110 -1.85 -5.53 1.94
CA ILE A 110 -0.91 -4.88 1.03
C ILE A 110 -1.59 -3.68 0.38
N ILE A 111 -0.89 -2.55 0.33
CA ILE A 111 -1.31 -1.38 -0.46
C ILE A 111 -0.27 -1.12 -1.55
N PHE A 112 -0.72 -0.93 -2.77
CA PHE A 112 0.09 -0.41 -3.86
C PHE A 112 -0.18 1.08 -4.05
N SER A 113 0.87 1.89 -4.02
CA SER A 113 0.76 3.30 -4.42
C SER A 113 0.32 3.42 -5.89
N SER A 114 -0.48 4.44 -6.18
CA SER A 114 -1.02 4.67 -7.52
C SER A 114 0.05 4.98 -8.57
N THR A 115 1.21 5.45 -8.14
CA THR A 115 2.33 5.86 -9.00
C THR A 115 3.32 4.74 -9.34
N ILE A 116 3.08 3.51 -8.90
CA ILE A 116 3.93 2.36 -9.24
C ILE A 116 3.62 1.85 -10.64
N HIS A 117 4.62 1.90 -11.53
CA HIS A 117 4.49 1.47 -12.93
C HIS A 117 4.29 -0.06 -13.06
N LEU A 118 5.09 -0.84 -12.35
CA LEU A 118 5.12 -2.31 -12.47
C LEU A 118 4.24 -3.02 -11.43
N LYS A 119 3.20 -2.35 -10.90
CA LYS A 119 2.41 -2.86 -9.78
C LYS A 119 1.80 -4.24 -10.01
N TYR A 120 1.38 -4.56 -11.23
CA TYR A 120 0.80 -5.87 -11.55
C TYR A 120 1.85 -6.98 -11.65
N SER A 121 3.04 -6.69 -12.18
CA SER A 121 4.16 -7.63 -12.13
C SER A 121 4.61 -7.91 -10.70
N ILE A 122 4.66 -6.87 -9.87
CA ILE A 122 4.99 -7.00 -8.44
C ILE A 122 3.89 -7.78 -7.70
N LEU A 123 2.62 -7.60 -8.06
CA LEU A 123 1.52 -8.38 -7.51
C LEU A 123 1.69 -9.89 -7.77
N GLU A 124 2.13 -10.25 -8.98
CA GLU A 124 2.44 -11.64 -9.33
C GLU A 124 3.60 -12.22 -8.50
N GLU A 125 4.66 -11.42 -8.27
CA GLU A 125 5.79 -11.84 -7.41
C GLU A 125 5.33 -12.07 -5.95
N LEU A 126 4.39 -11.27 -5.46
CA LEU A 126 3.86 -11.39 -4.10
C LEU A 126 3.01 -12.66 -3.86
N TYR A 127 2.55 -13.31 -4.93
CA TYR A 127 1.68 -14.48 -4.81
C TYR A 127 2.32 -15.59 -3.98
N ASP A 128 3.56 -15.95 -4.27
CA ASP A 128 4.26 -17.03 -3.57
C ASP A 128 4.86 -16.60 -2.21
N LEU A 129 5.05 -15.29 -2.02
CA LEU A 129 5.67 -14.71 -0.83
C LEU A 129 4.69 -14.51 0.34
N THR A 130 3.39 -14.43 0.07
CA THR A 130 2.35 -14.09 1.05
C THR A 130 1.48 -15.29 1.42
N ASN A 131 0.69 -15.16 2.50
CA ASN A 131 -0.29 -16.18 2.90
C ASN A 131 -1.54 -16.16 2.01
N GLU A 132 -2.39 -17.20 2.14
CA GLU A 132 -3.60 -17.37 1.33
C GLU A 132 -4.69 -16.32 1.61
N ASN A 133 -4.68 -15.70 2.80
CA ASN A 133 -5.72 -14.76 3.24
C ASN A 133 -5.33 -13.30 3.01
N VAL A 134 -4.17 -13.03 2.39
CA VAL A 134 -3.71 -11.67 2.15
C VAL A 134 -4.72 -10.88 1.31
N VAL A 135 -4.95 -9.63 1.70
CA VAL A 135 -5.83 -8.70 0.99
C VAL A 135 -4.99 -7.58 0.38
N VAL A 136 -5.21 -7.29 -0.89
CA VAL A 136 -4.41 -6.30 -1.63
C VAL A 136 -5.28 -5.15 -2.12
N ALA A 137 -5.00 -3.95 -1.68
CA ALA A 137 -5.58 -2.71 -2.20
C ALA A 137 -4.65 -2.11 -3.27
N MET A 138 -5.12 -2.08 -4.49
CA MET A 138 -4.40 -1.53 -5.64
C MET A 138 -4.94 -0.15 -5.97
N ARG A 139 -4.17 0.90 -5.69
CA ARG A 139 -4.51 2.27 -6.11
C ARG A 139 -4.17 2.45 -7.58
N PHE A 140 -5.10 2.97 -8.38
CA PHE A 140 -4.92 3.18 -9.82
C PHE A 140 -5.62 4.45 -10.29
N GLY A 141 -5.43 4.85 -11.55
CA GLY A 141 -6.17 5.95 -12.14
C GLY A 141 -6.42 5.73 -13.61
N ASP A 142 -7.70 5.58 -13.96
CA ASP A 142 -8.15 5.48 -15.34
C ASP A 142 -8.64 6.84 -15.85
N GLY A 143 -8.72 7.00 -17.18
CA GLY A 143 -9.19 8.24 -17.80
C GLY A 143 -8.32 9.46 -17.42
N ILE A 144 -8.95 10.53 -16.92
CA ILE A 144 -8.24 11.75 -16.55
C ILE A 144 -7.26 11.56 -15.38
N LYS A 145 -7.50 10.59 -14.50
CA LYS A 145 -6.61 10.26 -13.39
C LYS A 145 -5.31 9.63 -13.84
N ALA A 146 -5.26 9.04 -15.05
CA ALA A 146 -4.05 8.48 -15.64
C ALA A 146 -2.95 9.51 -15.92
N ILE A 147 -3.25 10.81 -15.82
CA ILE A 147 -2.24 11.88 -15.91
C ILE A 147 -1.24 11.79 -14.75
N PHE A 148 -1.69 11.33 -13.56
CA PHE A 148 -0.87 11.29 -12.35
C PHE A 148 -0.71 9.88 -11.77
N ASN A 149 -1.41 8.89 -12.32
CA ASN A 149 -1.44 7.53 -11.80
C ASN A 149 -1.31 6.53 -12.94
N TYR A 150 -0.88 5.31 -12.63
CA TYR A 150 -0.92 4.22 -13.60
C TYR A 150 -2.31 3.58 -13.63
N PRO A 151 -2.80 3.23 -14.85
CA PRO A 151 -4.14 2.69 -15.04
C PRO A 151 -4.32 1.30 -14.44
N SER A 152 -5.58 0.87 -14.32
CA SER A 152 -5.93 -0.50 -14.01
C SER A 152 -5.54 -1.44 -15.17
N GLN A 153 -5.19 -2.69 -14.82
CA GLN A 153 -4.94 -3.78 -15.77
C GLN A 153 -5.71 -5.02 -15.30
N GLU A 154 -5.96 -5.91 -16.23
CA GLU A 154 -6.48 -7.23 -15.91
C GLU A 154 -5.38 -8.08 -15.24
N THR A 155 -5.75 -8.87 -14.25
CA THR A 155 -4.88 -9.82 -13.56
C THR A 155 -5.15 -11.24 -14.07
N ALA A 156 -4.20 -12.15 -13.85
CA ALA A 156 -4.43 -13.57 -14.04
C ALA A 156 -5.46 -14.06 -13.01
N GLU A 157 -6.69 -14.34 -13.45
CA GLU A 157 -7.82 -14.71 -12.60
C GLU A 157 -7.63 -16.02 -11.82
N ASP A 158 -6.70 -16.85 -12.25
CA ASP A 158 -6.31 -18.10 -11.57
C ASP A 158 -5.46 -17.84 -10.31
N LYS A 159 -4.82 -16.68 -10.20
CA LYS A 159 -4.02 -16.28 -9.05
C LYS A 159 -4.69 -15.22 -8.19
N TRP A 160 -5.11 -14.12 -8.80
CA TRP A 160 -5.66 -12.97 -8.12
C TRP A 160 -7.06 -12.63 -8.62
N GLN A 161 -8.03 -12.66 -7.74
CA GLN A 161 -9.41 -12.28 -8.03
C GLN A 161 -9.65 -10.85 -7.56
N CYS A 162 -10.07 -9.97 -8.46
CA CYS A 162 -10.59 -8.66 -8.09
C CYS A 162 -11.97 -8.84 -7.45
N VAL A 163 -12.06 -8.61 -6.14
CA VAL A 163 -13.29 -8.82 -5.36
C VAL A 163 -14.12 -7.53 -5.23
N ASN A 164 -13.49 -6.38 -5.42
CA ASN A 164 -14.17 -5.08 -5.44
C ASN A 164 -13.39 -4.06 -6.28
N LYS A 165 -14.09 -3.17 -6.97
CA LYS A 165 -13.49 -2.03 -7.67
C LYS A 165 -14.27 -0.77 -7.30
N HIS A 166 -13.64 0.12 -6.55
CA HIS A 166 -14.25 1.33 -6.05
C HIS A 166 -13.76 2.55 -6.84
N MET A 167 -14.66 3.07 -7.67
CA MET A 167 -14.43 4.31 -8.41
C MET A 167 -14.71 5.51 -7.50
N ARG A 168 -13.75 6.43 -7.38
CA ARG A 168 -13.78 7.56 -6.44
C ARG A 168 -13.71 8.88 -7.20
N PRO A 169 -14.82 9.40 -7.77
CA PRO A 169 -14.80 10.53 -8.70
C PRO A 169 -14.15 11.79 -8.16
N GLN A 170 -14.23 12.02 -6.85
CA GLN A 170 -13.67 13.21 -6.18
C GLN A 170 -12.25 13.02 -5.66
N GLN A 171 -11.68 11.83 -5.80
CA GLN A 171 -10.33 11.50 -5.34
C GLN A 171 -9.35 11.42 -6.50
N ILE A 172 -8.05 11.52 -6.19
CA ILE A 172 -6.98 11.50 -7.19
C ILE A 172 -6.68 10.12 -7.74
N PHE A 173 -7.14 9.06 -7.08
CA PHE A 173 -7.02 7.65 -7.51
C PHE A 173 -8.28 6.87 -7.17
N ASP A 174 -8.43 5.74 -7.85
CA ASP A 174 -9.44 4.72 -7.60
C ASP A 174 -8.78 3.50 -6.94
N ILE A 175 -9.57 2.54 -6.47
CA ILE A 175 -9.09 1.38 -5.71
C ILE A 175 -9.69 0.11 -6.28
N ALA A 176 -8.84 -0.92 -6.47
CA ALA A 176 -9.26 -2.28 -6.73
C ALA A 176 -8.75 -3.19 -5.60
N LEU A 177 -9.64 -3.99 -5.04
CA LEU A 177 -9.35 -4.93 -3.97
C LEU A 177 -9.19 -6.33 -4.55
N TYR A 178 -8.06 -6.97 -4.25
CA TYR A 178 -7.74 -8.31 -4.71
C TYR A 178 -7.58 -9.27 -3.55
N LYS A 179 -7.96 -10.52 -3.77
CA LYS A 179 -7.66 -11.68 -2.92
C LYS A 179 -7.10 -12.79 -3.78
N LYS A 180 -6.36 -13.73 -3.19
CA LYS A 180 -5.96 -14.93 -3.91
C LYS A 180 -7.18 -15.71 -4.36
N ALA A 181 -7.14 -16.23 -5.58
CA ALA A 181 -8.19 -17.08 -6.10
C ALA A 181 -8.23 -18.38 -5.27
N ALA A 182 -9.43 -18.82 -4.92
CA ALA A 182 -9.60 -20.11 -4.25
C ALA A 182 -9.06 -21.23 -5.15
N ILE A 183 -8.21 -22.09 -4.60
CA ILE A 183 -7.72 -23.26 -5.33
C ILE A 183 -8.92 -24.11 -5.73
N LYS A 184 -9.22 -24.19 -7.02
CA LYS A 184 -10.20 -25.16 -7.54
C LYS A 184 -9.60 -26.55 -7.34
N VAL A 185 -9.93 -27.19 -6.22
CA VAL A 185 -9.67 -28.61 -6.05
C VAL A 185 -10.52 -29.33 -7.09
N GLY A 186 -9.89 -29.76 -8.18
CA GLY A 186 -10.55 -30.58 -9.18
C GLY A 186 -11.03 -31.86 -8.51
N ILE A 187 -12.35 -31.98 -8.33
CA ILE A 187 -12.97 -33.26 -8.05
C ILE A 187 -12.81 -34.04 -9.34
N THR A 188 -11.76 -34.87 -9.42
CA THR A 188 -11.71 -35.96 -10.39
C THR A 188 -12.76 -36.96 -9.94
N ASP A 189 -13.92 -36.89 -10.55
CA ASP A 189 -14.90 -38.00 -10.48
C ASP A 189 -14.21 -39.26 -11.02
N VAL A 190 -14.07 -40.24 -10.15
CA VAL A 190 -13.64 -41.61 -10.46
C VAL A 190 -14.87 -42.43 -10.75
#